data_6ba7a4cea3b74ca6c18c93dc2c59421f
#
_entry.id   6ba7a4cea3b74ca6c18c93dc2c59421f
#
_cell.length_a   1.000
_cell.length_b   1.000
_cell.length_c   1.000
_cell.angle_alpha   90.00
_cell.angle_beta   90.00
_cell.angle_gamma   90.00
#
_symmetry.space_group_name_H-M   'P 1'
#
loop_
_entity.id
_entity.type
_entity.pdbx_description
1 polymer ?
#
loop_
_entity_poly.entity_id
_entity_poly.type
_entity_poly.pdbx_seq_one_letter_code
_entity_poly.pdbx_strand_id
1 'polypeptide(L)' 'MPEVQAEMVANVWKVVVAAGDNVAPGDPLVILESMKMEIPVESPVAGTVTEVRVQEGGVVQEGDVIAVVD' A
#
# COMPACT_ATOMS: atom_id res chain seq x y z
N MET A 1 -9.99 0.78 12.41
CA MET A 1 -9.54 1.19 11.06
C MET A 1 -8.32 0.37 10.68
N PRO A 2 -8.45 -0.53 9.71
CA PRO A 2 -7.30 -1.34 9.31
C PRO A 2 -6.20 -0.51 8.67
N GLU A 3 -5.03 -0.62 9.24
CA GLU A 3 -3.82 -0.08 8.65
C GLU A 3 -3.14 -1.17 7.84
N VAL A 4 -2.78 -0.86 6.61
CA VAL A 4 -2.04 -1.79 5.77
C VAL A 4 -0.57 -1.43 5.87
N GLN A 5 0.22 -2.38 6.35
CA GLN A 5 1.63 -2.16 6.66
C GLN A 5 2.52 -2.89 5.65
N ALA A 6 3.70 -2.33 5.44
CA ALA A 6 4.72 -3.01 4.66
C ALA A 6 5.27 -4.20 5.44
N GLU A 7 5.53 -5.28 4.73
CA GLU A 7 6.06 -6.51 5.34
C GLU A 7 7.56 -6.65 5.13
N MET A 8 8.17 -5.68 4.42
CA MET A 8 9.59 -5.75 4.09
C MET A 8 10.11 -4.36 3.77
N VAL A 9 11.43 -4.23 3.73
CA VAL A 9 12.10 -3.03 3.22
C VAL A 9 12.00 -3.04 1.70
N ALA A 10 11.48 -1.96 1.12
CA ALA A 10 11.31 -1.87 -0.32
C ALA A 10 11.16 -0.42 -0.77
N ASN A 11 11.29 -0.21 -2.06
CA ASN A 11 10.99 1.07 -2.68
C ASN A 11 9.52 1.10 -3.11
N VAL A 12 8.89 2.25 -3.01
CA VAL A 12 7.53 2.44 -3.52
C VAL A 12 7.65 2.76 -5.01
N TRP A 13 7.27 1.80 -5.85
CA TRP A 13 7.37 1.96 -7.29
C TRP A 13 6.14 2.68 -7.85
N LYS A 14 4.94 2.27 -7.40
CA LYS A 14 3.70 2.89 -7.83
C LYS A 14 2.72 2.99 -6.67
N VAL A 15 1.98 4.09 -6.64
CA VAL A 15 0.82 4.24 -5.76
C VAL A 15 -0.41 4.11 -6.66
N VAL A 16 -1.21 3.08 -6.44
CA VAL A 16 -2.31 2.70 -7.33
C VAL A 16 -3.62 3.37 -6.93
N VAL A 17 -3.78 3.68 -5.64
CA VAL A 17 -5.02 4.24 -5.10
C VAL A 17 -4.78 5.62 -4.52
N ALA A 18 -5.87 6.34 -4.31
CA ALA A 18 -5.88 7.63 -3.62
C ALA A 18 -6.92 7.62 -2.52
N ALA A 19 -6.80 8.55 -1.57
CA ALA A 19 -7.82 8.72 -0.54
C ALA A 19 -9.17 8.96 -1.19
N GLY A 20 -10.18 8.25 -0.73
CA GLY A 20 -11.53 8.29 -1.28
C GLY A 20 -11.86 7.11 -2.19
N ASP A 21 -10.86 6.34 -2.64
CA ASP A 21 -11.11 5.20 -3.51
C ASP A 21 -11.73 4.05 -2.71
N ASN A 22 -12.68 3.35 -3.34
CA ASN A 22 -13.24 2.13 -2.79
C ASN A 22 -12.42 0.95 -3.26
N VAL A 23 -12.14 0.02 -2.35
CA VAL A 23 -11.36 -1.17 -2.64
C VAL A 23 -12.08 -2.42 -2.15
N ALA A 24 -11.75 -3.54 -2.75
CA ALA A 24 -12.19 -4.86 -2.33
C ALA A 24 -10.98 -5.67 -1.86
N PRO A 25 -11.19 -6.76 -1.11
CA PRO A 25 -10.06 -7.62 -0.73
C PRO A 25 -9.32 -8.09 -1.97
N GLY A 26 -8.00 -7.97 -1.93
CA GLY A 26 -7.13 -8.34 -3.04
C GLY A 26 -6.83 -7.22 -4.02
N ASP A 27 -7.49 -6.08 -3.91
CA ASP A 27 -7.17 -4.94 -4.77
C ASP A 27 -5.80 -4.38 -4.42
N PRO A 28 -4.94 -4.08 -5.40
CA PRO A 28 -3.63 -3.52 -5.11
C PRO A 28 -3.76 -2.07 -4.65
N LEU A 29 -3.05 -1.73 -3.59
CA LEU A 29 -2.98 -0.37 -3.05
C LEU A 29 -1.74 0.34 -3.57
N VAL A 30 -0.60 -0.32 -3.47
CA VAL A 30 0.67 0.17 -3.99
C VAL A 30 1.45 -1.01 -4.55
N ILE A 31 2.45 -0.71 -5.37
CA ILE A 31 3.38 -1.72 -5.85
C ILE A 31 4.75 -1.33 -5.33
N LEU A 32 5.35 -2.24 -4.57
CA LEU A 32 6.69 -2.08 -4.04
C LEU A 32 7.69 -2.77 -4.96
N GLU A 33 8.91 -2.29 -4.96
CA GLU A 33 10.01 -2.93 -5.69
C GLU A 33 11.12 -3.29 -4.72
N SER A 34 11.55 -4.54 -4.78
CA SER A 34 12.66 -5.03 -3.98
C SER A 34 13.38 -6.10 -4.80
N MET A 35 14.70 -5.98 -4.90
CA MET A 35 15.53 -6.95 -5.60
C MET A 35 15.05 -7.22 -7.04
N LYS A 36 14.67 -6.17 -7.75
CA LYS A 36 14.16 -6.22 -9.12
C LYS A 36 12.83 -6.97 -9.26
N MET A 37 12.13 -7.18 -8.16
CA MET A 37 10.80 -7.78 -8.17
C MET A 37 9.76 -6.74 -7.82
N GLU A 38 8.63 -6.79 -8.51
CA GLU A 38 7.49 -5.95 -8.21
C GLU A 38 6.54 -6.72 -7.29
N ILE A 39 6.22 -6.13 -6.16
CA ILE A 39 5.44 -6.78 -5.12
C ILE A 39 4.21 -5.94 -4.84
N PRO A 40 3.02 -6.36 -5.25
CA PRO A 40 1.80 -5.61 -4.95
C PRO A 40 1.44 -5.76 -3.47
N VAL A 41 1.04 -4.66 -2.85
CA VAL A 41 0.47 -4.68 -1.51
C VAL A 41 -1.03 -4.55 -1.69
N GLU A 42 -1.76 -5.60 -1.30
CA GLU A 42 -3.19 -5.72 -1.53
C GLU A 42 -3.97 -5.35 -0.29
N SER A 43 -5.18 -4.83 -0.49
CA SER A 43 -6.06 -4.57 0.63
C SER A 43 -6.57 -5.89 1.20
N PRO A 44 -6.48 -6.09 2.53
CA PRO A 44 -7.02 -7.30 3.15
C PRO A 44 -8.53 -7.23 3.36
N VAL A 45 -9.15 -6.07 3.19
CA VAL A 45 -10.55 -5.84 3.48
C VAL A 45 -11.20 -5.00 2.40
N ALA A 46 -12.52 -5.07 2.31
CA ALA A 46 -13.30 -4.13 1.52
C ALA A 46 -13.50 -2.85 2.33
N GLY A 47 -13.47 -1.72 1.66
CA GLY A 47 -13.68 -0.44 2.31
C GLY A 47 -13.25 0.73 1.46
N THR A 48 -13.09 1.86 2.12
CA THR A 48 -12.65 3.10 1.47
C THR A 48 -11.27 3.46 1.97
N VAL A 49 -10.37 3.79 1.05
CA VAL A 49 -9.04 4.29 1.40
C VAL A 49 -9.22 5.67 2.00
N THR A 50 -8.88 5.83 3.28
CA THR A 50 -9.00 7.11 3.97
C THR A 50 -7.70 7.89 3.94
N GLU A 51 -6.56 7.19 3.81
CA GLU A 51 -5.26 7.83 3.84
C GLU A 51 -4.25 6.96 3.11
N VAL A 52 -3.38 7.60 2.33
CA VAL A 52 -2.21 6.97 1.72
C VAL A 52 -0.99 7.67 2.31
N ARG A 53 -0.14 6.91 2.99
CA ARG A 53 0.99 7.48 3.76
C ARG A 53 2.33 7.36 3.07
N VAL A 54 2.35 6.87 1.84
CA VAL A 54 3.61 6.69 1.09
C VAL A 54 3.52 7.43 -0.23
N GLN A 55 4.67 7.69 -0.82
CA GLN A 55 4.78 8.39 -2.10
C GLN A 55 5.63 7.56 -3.05
N GLU A 56 5.35 7.67 -4.33
CA GLU A 56 6.20 7.05 -5.35
C GLU A 56 7.62 7.57 -5.23
N GLY A 57 8.57 6.65 -5.30
CA GLY A 57 9.98 6.96 -5.13
C GLY A 57 10.46 6.92 -3.69
N GLY A 58 9.56 6.78 -2.72
CA GLY A 58 9.92 6.65 -1.32
C GLY A 58 10.39 5.25 -0.97
N VAL A 59 10.86 5.11 0.27
CA VAL A 59 11.31 3.82 0.81
C VAL A 59 10.46 3.50 2.02
N VAL A 60 10.04 2.25 2.13
CA VAL A 60 9.31 1.75 3.31
C VAL A 60 10.13 0.70 4.01
N GLN A 61 9.89 0.57 5.32
CA GLN A 61 10.48 -0.47 6.16
C GLN A 61 9.37 -1.34 6.71
N GLU A 62 9.75 -2.52 7.17
CA GLU A 62 8.79 -3.43 7.79
C GLU A 62 8.04 -2.71 8.90
N GLY A 63 6.71 -2.79 8.86
CA GLY A 63 5.84 -2.15 9.84
C GLY A 63 5.40 -0.75 9.48
N ASP A 64 5.98 -0.12 8.47
CA ASP A 64 5.53 1.21 8.04
C ASP A 64 4.12 1.12 7.49
N VAL A 65 3.26 2.06 7.87
CA VAL A 65 1.89 2.11 7.36
C VAL A 65 1.91 2.65 5.95
N ILE A 66 1.34 1.88 5.04
CA ILE A 66 1.24 2.25 3.62
C ILE A 66 -0.04 3.03 3.38
N ALA A 67 -1.15 2.52 3.88
CA ALA A 67 -2.47 3.12 3.69
C ALA A 67 -3.39 2.68 4.81
N VAL A 68 -4.48 3.43 4.96
CA VAL A 68 -5.56 3.09 5.91
C VAL A 68 -6.81 2.87 5.10
N VAL A 69 -7.47 1.74 5.32
CA VAL A 69 -8.74 1.37 4.69
C VAL A 69 -9.79 1.27 5.77
N ASP A 70 -10.88 1.97 5.59
CA ASP A 70 -11.94 2.02 6.60
C ASP A 70 -13.26 1.47 6.07
#